data_675f2ff6a6699145510e52456d8bec0a
#
_entry.id   675f2ff6a6699145510e52456d8bec0a
#
_cell.length_a   1.000
_cell.length_b   1.000
_cell.length_c   1.000
_cell.angle_alpha   90.00
_cell.angle_beta   90.00
_cell.angle_gamma   90.00
#
_symmetry.space_group_name_H-M   'P 1'
#
loop_
_entity.id
_entity.type
_entity.pdbx_description
1 polymer ?
#
loop_
_entity_poly.entity_id
_entity_poly.type
_entity_poly.pdbx_seq_one_letter_code
_entity_poly.pdbx_strand_id
1 'polypeptide(L)'
;MAGEKLQVEKLGLKEWKFKIPSLPKKLDDSFDRGIDLMGGENTREAEKIFRTVIKSSPSHIDARHHLAMLLYDRGEILPALRTWGKAVDIGIRAFPREFSLGEDRLEWGWIENRPFLRAYQGLGCILFDVGEFDAAQRIFNNLLAMNPNDNQGVRGQAIKTAFALGLPGEVLKTCNKYKSDSMVDTTYGRALALFQLGRKALAKKALEDAINLSPLVARELLKKRHTLPKGMSPGYVTMGGKDEAYYYWQDQGEFWEKTPGALEFCGEALSQHREKTPTAKIFPFRR
;
A
#
# COMPACT_ATOMS: atom_id res chain seq x y z
N MET A 1 -22.55 -25.28 -17.97
CA MET A 1 -21.22 -25.25 -18.61
C MET A 1 -20.21 -24.90 -17.50
N ALA A 2 -19.20 -25.73 -17.28
CA ALA A 2 -18.12 -25.42 -16.37
C ALA A 2 -17.38 -24.21 -16.97
N GLY A 3 -17.45 -23.04 -16.31
CA GLY A 3 -16.75 -21.86 -16.75
C GLY A 3 -15.24 -22.12 -16.83
N GLU A 4 -14.54 -21.46 -17.75
CA GLU A 4 -13.09 -21.50 -17.81
C GLU A 4 -12.50 -21.20 -16.43
N LYS A 5 -11.53 -22.02 -16.02
CA LYS A 5 -10.85 -21.84 -14.73
C LYS A 5 -9.79 -20.75 -14.85
N LEU A 6 -9.66 -19.95 -13.78
CA LEU A 6 -8.52 -19.06 -13.64
C LEU A 6 -7.22 -19.88 -13.71
N GLN A 7 -6.28 -19.43 -14.53
CA GLN A 7 -4.98 -20.08 -14.74
C GLN A 7 -3.86 -19.06 -14.65
N VAL A 8 -2.64 -19.53 -14.50
CA VAL A 8 -1.42 -18.73 -14.55
C VAL A 8 -0.49 -19.34 -15.58
N GLU A 9 -0.03 -18.54 -16.54
CA GLU A 9 0.90 -18.95 -17.59
C GLU A 9 2.30 -18.39 -17.34
N LYS A 10 3.31 -19.14 -17.70
CA LYS A 10 4.71 -18.78 -17.61
C LYS A 10 5.12 -17.96 -18.83
N LEU A 11 5.68 -16.78 -18.62
CA LEU A 11 6.18 -15.89 -19.68
C LEU A 11 7.70 -15.96 -19.83
N GLY A 12 8.41 -16.28 -18.75
CA GLY A 12 9.87 -16.33 -18.70
C GLY A 12 10.38 -17.17 -17.53
N LEU A 13 11.67 -17.12 -17.25
CA LEU A 13 12.31 -17.98 -16.23
C LEU A 13 11.63 -17.86 -14.86
N LYS A 14 11.30 -16.65 -14.43
CA LYS A 14 10.63 -16.33 -13.16
C LYS A 14 9.48 -15.35 -13.34
N GLU A 15 8.89 -15.27 -14.52
CA GLU A 15 7.85 -14.31 -14.84
C GLU A 15 6.57 -15.03 -15.26
N TRP A 16 5.47 -14.59 -14.67
CA TRP A 16 4.17 -15.23 -14.80
C TRP A 16 3.05 -14.21 -15.01
N LYS A 17 1.96 -14.65 -15.61
CA LYS A 17 0.79 -13.83 -15.86
C LYS A 17 -0.49 -14.65 -15.63
N PHE A 18 -1.49 -14.03 -15.02
CA PHE A 18 -2.82 -14.62 -14.93
C PHE A 18 -3.49 -14.68 -16.31
N LYS A 19 -4.18 -15.76 -16.57
CA LYS A 19 -5.10 -15.92 -17.68
C LYS A 19 -6.51 -15.87 -17.10
N ILE A 20 -7.13 -14.70 -17.21
CA ILE A 20 -8.45 -14.43 -16.63
C ILE A 20 -9.51 -14.89 -17.61
N PRO A 21 -10.48 -15.73 -17.19
CA PRO A 21 -11.63 -16.07 -18.01
C PRO A 21 -12.43 -14.83 -18.39
N SER A 22 -12.84 -14.73 -19.65
CA SER A 22 -13.70 -13.65 -20.11
C SER A 22 -15.10 -13.75 -19.50
N LEU A 23 -15.66 -12.60 -19.12
CA LEU A 23 -17.06 -12.50 -18.75
C LEU A 23 -17.94 -12.34 -20.00
N PRO A 24 -19.21 -12.81 -19.96
CA PRO A 24 -20.19 -12.36 -20.94
C PRO A 24 -20.29 -10.84 -20.95
N LYS A 25 -20.29 -10.23 -22.12
CA LYS A 25 -20.23 -8.76 -22.27
C LYS A 25 -21.18 -7.99 -21.33
N LYS A 26 -22.45 -8.42 -21.22
CA LYS A 26 -23.42 -7.79 -20.32
C LYS A 26 -23.00 -7.81 -18.86
N LEU A 27 -22.29 -8.84 -18.43
CA LEU A 27 -21.83 -8.97 -17.04
C LEU A 27 -20.56 -8.13 -16.82
N ASP A 28 -19.71 -8.04 -17.83
CA ASP A 28 -18.52 -7.20 -17.85
C ASP A 28 -18.89 -5.71 -17.80
N ASP A 29 -19.79 -5.26 -18.68
CA ASP A 29 -20.36 -3.89 -18.65
C ASP A 29 -21.01 -3.57 -17.28
N SER A 30 -21.66 -4.57 -16.66
CA SER A 30 -22.24 -4.40 -15.31
C SER A 30 -21.15 -4.27 -14.24
N PHE A 31 -20.06 -5.01 -14.37
CA PHE A 31 -18.93 -4.93 -13.44
C PHE A 31 -18.28 -3.55 -13.48
N ASP A 32 -18.01 -3.02 -14.68
CA ASP A 32 -17.47 -1.67 -14.87
C ASP A 32 -18.38 -0.60 -14.25
N ARG A 33 -19.69 -0.71 -14.49
CA ARG A 33 -20.67 0.15 -13.84
C ARG A 33 -20.61 0.05 -12.30
N GLY A 34 -20.39 -1.14 -11.76
CA GLY A 34 -20.22 -1.34 -10.33
C GLY A 34 -19.02 -0.55 -9.77
N ILE A 35 -17.91 -0.52 -10.52
CA ILE A 35 -16.71 0.26 -10.16
C ILE A 35 -17.04 1.77 -10.16
N ASP A 36 -17.71 2.27 -11.20
CA ASP A 36 -18.11 3.68 -11.29
C ASP A 36 -18.98 4.13 -10.12
N LEU A 37 -19.85 3.24 -9.65
CA LEU A 37 -20.75 3.52 -8.51
C LEU A 37 -20.05 3.54 -7.15
N MET A 38 -18.83 3.01 -7.02
CA MET A 38 -18.10 2.99 -5.73
C MET A 38 -17.72 4.40 -5.25
N GLY A 39 -17.48 5.34 -6.16
CA GLY A 39 -17.09 6.71 -5.82
C GLY A 39 -18.23 7.62 -5.39
N GLY A 40 -19.48 7.14 -5.38
CA GLY A 40 -20.69 7.92 -5.15
C GLY A 40 -21.56 7.40 -4.00
N GLU A 41 -22.79 7.93 -3.94
CA GLU A 41 -23.78 7.55 -2.92
C GLU A 41 -24.42 6.17 -3.15
N ASN A 42 -24.18 5.55 -4.33
CA ASN A 42 -24.86 4.33 -4.77
C ASN A 42 -24.09 3.03 -4.45
N THR A 43 -23.32 3.01 -3.35
CA THR A 43 -22.49 1.86 -2.95
C THR A 43 -23.29 0.56 -2.72
N ARG A 44 -24.58 0.65 -2.36
CA ARG A 44 -25.46 -0.54 -2.24
C ARG A 44 -25.75 -1.19 -3.60
N GLU A 45 -25.85 -0.40 -4.66
CA GLU A 45 -26.05 -0.93 -6.02
C GLU A 45 -24.75 -1.57 -6.51
N ALA A 46 -23.60 -0.93 -6.30
CA ALA A 46 -22.28 -1.52 -6.57
C ALA A 46 -22.12 -2.89 -5.90
N GLU A 47 -22.49 -3.00 -4.62
CA GLU A 47 -22.44 -4.28 -3.90
C GLU A 47 -23.30 -5.36 -4.56
N LYS A 48 -24.54 -5.06 -4.95
CA LYS A 48 -25.44 -6.01 -5.64
C LYS A 48 -24.83 -6.50 -6.95
N ILE A 49 -24.22 -5.59 -7.70
CA ILE A 49 -23.52 -5.91 -8.95
C ILE A 49 -22.36 -6.88 -8.68
N PHE A 50 -21.45 -6.54 -7.74
CA PHE A 50 -20.29 -7.42 -7.45
C PHE A 50 -20.74 -8.79 -6.94
N ARG A 51 -21.77 -8.88 -6.11
CA ARG A 51 -22.34 -10.17 -5.68
C ARG A 51 -22.91 -10.98 -6.85
N THR A 52 -23.53 -10.31 -7.82
CA THR A 52 -24.07 -10.94 -9.04
C THR A 52 -22.92 -11.48 -9.90
N VAL A 53 -21.87 -10.70 -10.11
CA VAL A 53 -20.66 -11.12 -10.84
C VAL A 53 -20.03 -12.33 -10.15
N ILE A 54 -19.84 -12.28 -8.84
CA ILE A 54 -19.29 -13.39 -8.06
C ILE A 54 -20.13 -14.65 -8.13
N LYS A 55 -21.46 -14.52 -8.16
CA LYS A 55 -22.38 -15.66 -8.31
C LYS A 55 -22.25 -16.30 -9.69
N SER A 56 -22.09 -15.48 -10.74
CA SER A 56 -21.99 -15.95 -12.14
C SER A 56 -20.58 -16.43 -12.48
N SER A 57 -19.55 -15.83 -11.88
CA SER A 57 -18.15 -16.18 -12.05
C SER A 57 -17.45 -16.32 -10.69
N PRO A 58 -17.52 -17.52 -10.07
CA PRO A 58 -16.97 -17.74 -8.72
C PRO A 58 -15.45 -17.55 -8.61
N SER A 59 -14.72 -17.57 -9.71
CA SER A 59 -13.27 -17.30 -9.75
C SER A 59 -12.91 -15.83 -9.97
N HIS A 60 -13.88 -14.92 -10.07
CA HIS A 60 -13.63 -13.52 -10.35
C HIS A 60 -13.02 -12.80 -9.13
N ILE A 61 -11.70 -12.63 -9.14
CA ILE A 61 -10.93 -12.01 -8.04
C ILE A 61 -11.30 -10.55 -7.86
N ASP A 62 -11.36 -9.78 -8.97
CA ASP A 62 -11.53 -8.33 -8.92
C ASP A 62 -12.90 -7.92 -8.34
N ALA A 63 -13.98 -8.65 -8.66
CA ALA A 63 -15.28 -8.39 -8.06
C ALA A 63 -15.27 -8.64 -6.55
N ARG A 64 -14.50 -9.62 -6.07
CA ARG A 64 -14.29 -9.83 -4.63
C ARG A 64 -13.45 -8.72 -4.00
N HIS A 65 -12.43 -8.25 -4.69
CA HIS A 65 -11.62 -7.13 -4.20
C HIS A 65 -12.50 -5.89 -3.98
N HIS A 66 -13.27 -5.49 -4.97
CA HIS A 66 -14.14 -4.32 -4.88
C HIS A 66 -15.28 -4.50 -3.85
N LEU A 67 -15.84 -5.72 -3.75
CA LEU A 67 -16.81 -6.02 -2.69
C LEU A 67 -16.18 -5.90 -1.30
N ALA A 68 -14.96 -6.39 -1.13
CA ALA A 68 -14.26 -6.30 0.14
C ALA A 68 -13.92 -4.85 0.52
N MET A 69 -13.56 -4.00 -0.45
CA MET A 69 -13.40 -2.57 -0.23
C MET A 69 -14.69 -1.92 0.29
N LEU A 70 -15.84 -2.17 -0.35
CA LEU A 70 -17.12 -1.63 0.11
C LEU A 70 -17.48 -2.07 1.53
N LEU A 71 -17.19 -3.33 1.86
CA LEU A 71 -17.42 -3.86 3.21
C LEU A 71 -16.50 -3.19 4.23
N TYR A 72 -15.23 -3.02 3.88
CA TYR A 72 -14.24 -2.35 4.71
C TYR A 72 -14.60 -0.89 4.98
N ASP A 73 -14.98 -0.13 3.95
CA ASP A 73 -15.37 1.29 4.06
C ASP A 73 -16.60 1.49 4.97
N ARG A 74 -17.43 0.45 5.10
CA ARG A 74 -18.58 0.44 6.04
C ARG A 74 -18.23 -0.05 7.44
N GLY A 75 -16.97 -0.37 7.72
CA GLY A 75 -16.52 -0.91 8.99
C GLY A 75 -16.87 -2.40 9.20
N GLU A 76 -17.30 -3.11 8.15
CA GLU A 76 -17.60 -4.54 8.19
C GLU A 76 -16.31 -5.37 8.08
N ILE A 77 -15.44 -5.25 9.08
CA ILE A 77 -14.05 -5.74 9.06
C ILE A 77 -13.96 -7.26 8.80
N LEU A 78 -14.71 -8.08 9.56
CA LEU A 78 -14.66 -9.55 9.38
C LEU A 78 -15.24 -10.02 8.04
N PRO A 79 -16.35 -9.48 7.51
CA PRO A 79 -16.80 -9.74 6.15
C PRO A 79 -15.77 -9.34 5.08
N ALA A 80 -15.13 -8.18 5.20
CA ALA A 80 -14.10 -7.71 4.30
C ALA A 80 -12.88 -8.65 4.30
N LEU A 81 -12.35 -8.98 5.48
CA LEU A 81 -11.24 -9.92 5.67
C LEU A 81 -11.52 -11.27 4.99
N ARG A 82 -12.71 -11.85 5.23
CA ARG A 82 -13.13 -13.11 4.60
C ARG A 82 -13.24 -12.99 3.08
N THR A 83 -13.68 -11.84 2.58
CA THR A 83 -13.88 -11.63 1.14
C THR A 83 -12.54 -11.48 0.42
N TRP A 84 -11.59 -10.70 0.96
CA TRP A 84 -10.23 -10.64 0.46
C TRP A 84 -9.50 -11.97 0.59
N GLY A 85 -9.63 -12.66 1.74
CA GLY A 85 -9.05 -13.99 1.93
C GLY A 85 -9.49 -14.99 0.86
N LYS A 86 -10.79 -15.01 0.50
CA LYS A 86 -11.30 -15.84 -0.61
C LYS A 86 -10.74 -15.40 -1.97
N ALA A 87 -10.62 -14.11 -2.23
CA ALA A 87 -10.05 -13.60 -3.47
C ALA A 87 -8.60 -14.08 -3.66
N VAL A 88 -7.80 -13.97 -2.59
CA VAL A 88 -6.40 -14.38 -2.56
C VAL A 88 -6.27 -15.92 -2.68
N ASP A 89 -7.09 -16.68 -1.95
CA ASP A 89 -7.11 -18.15 -2.02
C ASP A 89 -7.40 -18.66 -3.45
N ILE A 90 -8.33 -18.02 -4.17
CA ILE A 90 -8.61 -18.32 -5.58
C ILE A 90 -7.37 -18.11 -6.44
N GLY A 91 -6.66 -16.99 -6.26
CA GLY A 91 -5.44 -16.69 -7.02
C GLY A 91 -4.31 -17.67 -6.69
N ILE A 92 -4.08 -17.96 -5.41
CA ILE A 92 -3.05 -18.89 -4.96
C ILE A 92 -3.28 -20.31 -5.52
N ARG A 93 -4.53 -20.77 -5.55
CA ARG A 93 -4.89 -22.09 -6.13
C ARG A 93 -4.72 -22.17 -7.64
N ALA A 94 -4.64 -21.05 -8.31
CA ALA A 94 -4.38 -20.99 -9.76
C ALA A 94 -2.89 -21.12 -10.10
N PHE A 95 -2.00 -20.91 -9.13
CA PHE A 95 -0.56 -21.05 -9.37
C PHE A 95 -0.18 -22.51 -9.63
N PRO A 96 0.65 -22.78 -10.64
CA PRO A 96 1.22 -24.08 -10.86
C PRO A 96 2.24 -24.42 -9.77
N ARG A 97 2.61 -25.71 -9.67
CA ARG A 97 3.56 -26.19 -8.64
C ARG A 97 4.94 -25.55 -8.74
N GLU A 98 5.31 -25.10 -9.93
CA GLU A 98 6.60 -24.46 -10.24
C GLU A 98 6.66 -22.99 -9.78
N PHE A 99 5.52 -22.38 -9.47
CA PHE A 99 5.45 -21.00 -9.00
C PHE A 99 5.86 -20.90 -7.52
N SER A 100 6.83 -20.06 -7.23
CA SER A 100 7.31 -19.78 -5.88
C SER A 100 6.84 -18.38 -5.42
N LEU A 101 5.88 -18.36 -4.52
CA LEU A 101 5.35 -17.11 -3.96
C LEU A 101 6.47 -16.35 -3.21
N GLY A 102 6.69 -15.09 -3.56
CA GLY A 102 7.75 -14.26 -2.99
C GLY A 102 9.13 -14.39 -3.67
N GLU A 103 9.25 -15.24 -4.70
CA GLU A 103 10.46 -15.35 -5.53
C GLU A 103 10.18 -15.06 -7.00
N ASP A 104 9.05 -15.54 -7.49
CA ASP A 104 8.62 -15.37 -8.86
C ASP A 104 7.87 -14.05 -9.05
N ARG A 105 7.85 -13.54 -10.28
CA ARG A 105 7.30 -12.24 -10.63
C ARG A 105 5.88 -12.36 -11.17
N LEU A 106 5.04 -11.45 -10.68
CA LEU A 106 3.73 -11.11 -11.20
C LEU A 106 3.69 -9.60 -11.39
N GLU A 107 4.29 -9.11 -12.46
CA GLU A 107 4.46 -7.68 -12.65
C GLU A 107 3.14 -6.96 -12.89
N TRP A 108 2.99 -5.78 -12.31
CA TRP A 108 1.82 -4.90 -12.47
C TRP A 108 1.58 -4.46 -13.92
N GLY A 109 2.63 -4.47 -14.75
CA GLY A 109 2.54 -4.15 -16.18
C GLY A 109 1.53 -5.01 -16.92
N TRP A 110 1.37 -6.27 -16.50
CA TRP A 110 0.33 -7.15 -17.00
C TRP A 110 -1.00 -6.86 -16.30
N ILE A 111 -1.99 -6.39 -17.08
CA ILE A 111 -3.31 -5.99 -16.57
C ILE A 111 -3.97 -7.16 -15.83
N GLU A 112 -3.78 -8.38 -16.31
CA GLU A 112 -4.36 -9.59 -15.77
C GLU A 112 -3.81 -9.96 -14.39
N ASN A 113 -2.64 -9.44 -14.01
CA ASN A 113 -2.08 -9.64 -12.66
C ASN A 113 -2.70 -8.71 -11.61
N ARG A 114 -3.21 -7.55 -12.04
CA ARG A 114 -3.68 -6.50 -11.15
C ARG A 114 -4.80 -6.94 -10.20
N PRO A 115 -5.81 -7.72 -10.61
CA PRO A 115 -6.84 -8.20 -9.70
C PRO A 115 -6.29 -8.94 -8.48
N PHE A 116 -5.35 -9.86 -8.71
CA PHE A 116 -4.74 -10.62 -7.63
C PHE A 116 -3.85 -9.72 -6.76
N LEU A 117 -3.00 -8.90 -7.37
CA LEU A 117 -2.09 -8.00 -6.64
C LEU A 117 -2.86 -7.01 -5.76
N ARG A 118 -3.98 -6.44 -6.26
CA ARG A 118 -4.87 -5.57 -5.48
C ARG A 118 -5.53 -6.30 -4.31
N ALA A 119 -6.07 -7.49 -4.58
CA ALA A 119 -6.71 -8.29 -3.54
C ALA A 119 -5.71 -8.72 -2.46
N TYR A 120 -4.48 -9.05 -2.85
CA TYR A 120 -3.42 -9.46 -1.94
C TYR A 120 -2.94 -8.29 -1.09
N GLN A 121 -2.82 -7.08 -1.67
CA GLN A 121 -2.54 -5.86 -0.92
C GLN A 121 -3.67 -5.54 0.06
N GLY A 122 -4.94 -5.58 -0.37
CA GLY A 122 -6.09 -5.36 0.50
C GLY A 122 -6.14 -6.33 1.69
N LEU A 123 -5.79 -7.61 1.46
CA LEU A 123 -5.66 -8.58 2.55
C LEU A 123 -4.54 -8.20 3.53
N GLY A 124 -3.40 -7.73 3.02
CA GLY A 124 -2.29 -7.26 3.86
C GLY A 124 -2.69 -6.06 4.71
N CYS A 125 -3.38 -5.08 4.12
CA CYS A 125 -3.84 -3.89 4.85
C CYS A 125 -4.81 -4.24 5.97
N ILE A 126 -5.85 -5.04 5.70
CA ILE A 126 -6.82 -5.40 6.74
C ILE A 126 -6.21 -6.28 7.84
N LEU A 127 -5.23 -7.13 7.51
CA LEU A 127 -4.49 -7.89 8.52
C LEU A 127 -3.68 -6.96 9.43
N PHE A 128 -3.06 -5.93 8.87
CA PHE A 128 -2.41 -4.88 9.66
C PHE A 128 -3.39 -4.20 10.61
N ASP A 129 -4.57 -3.81 10.13
CA ASP A 129 -5.59 -3.11 10.92
C ASP A 129 -6.17 -3.95 12.07
N VAL A 130 -6.19 -5.27 11.93
CA VAL A 130 -6.61 -6.19 13.00
C VAL A 130 -5.46 -6.67 13.89
N GLY A 131 -4.23 -6.13 13.70
CA GLY A 131 -3.07 -6.43 14.53
C GLY A 131 -2.28 -7.68 14.13
N GLU A 132 -2.62 -8.33 13.02
CA GLU A 132 -1.92 -9.51 12.49
C GLU A 132 -0.67 -9.10 11.69
N PHE A 133 0.24 -8.37 12.35
CA PHE A 133 1.38 -7.70 11.71
C PHE A 133 2.33 -8.68 11.01
N ASP A 134 2.62 -9.85 11.58
CA ASP A 134 3.49 -10.86 10.94
C ASP A 134 2.91 -11.37 9.62
N ALA A 135 1.59 -11.58 9.57
CA ALA A 135 0.90 -12.01 8.37
C ALA A 135 0.89 -10.88 7.31
N ALA A 136 0.62 -9.64 7.73
CA ALA A 136 0.67 -8.47 6.87
C ALA A 136 2.08 -8.26 6.28
N GLN A 137 3.13 -8.35 7.10
CA GLN A 137 4.51 -8.21 6.66
C GLN A 137 4.90 -9.25 5.61
N ARG A 138 4.51 -10.51 5.80
CA ARG A 138 4.76 -11.55 4.78
C ARG A 138 4.08 -11.23 3.46
N ILE A 139 2.83 -10.73 3.50
CA ILE A 139 2.10 -10.33 2.29
C ILE A 139 2.80 -9.18 1.57
N PHE A 140 3.18 -8.12 2.29
CA PHE A 140 3.84 -6.97 1.68
C PHE A 140 5.22 -7.34 1.11
N ASN A 141 5.98 -8.17 1.81
CA ASN A 141 7.25 -8.68 1.28
C ASN A 141 7.08 -9.51 0.00
N ASN A 142 6.07 -10.38 -0.04
CA ASN A 142 5.74 -11.15 -1.24
C ASN A 142 5.33 -10.24 -2.41
N LEU A 143 4.50 -9.22 -2.16
CA LEU A 143 4.11 -8.23 -3.17
C LEU A 143 5.32 -7.48 -3.73
N LEU A 144 6.23 -7.03 -2.87
CA LEU A 144 7.46 -6.36 -3.28
C LEU A 144 8.42 -7.28 -4.04
N ALA A 145 8.38 -8.59 -3.80
CA ALA A 145 9.15 -9.56 -4.57
C ALA A 145 8.51 -9.84 -5.94
N MET A 146 7.19 -10.04 -5.99
CA MET A 146 6.45 -10.30 -7.22
C MET A 146 6.41 -9.09 -8.17
N ASN A 147 6.31 -7.87 -7.62
CA ASN A 147 6.30 -6.62 -8.37
C ASN A 147 7.39 -5.66 -7.88
N PRO A 148 8.66 -5.89 -8.24
CA PRO A 148 9.81 -5.14 -7.69
C PRO A 148 9.80 -3.64 -7.98
N ASN A 149 9.09 -3.20 -9.04
CA ASN A 149 8.92 -1.79 -9.35
C ASN A 149 7.94 -1.08 -8.41
N ASP A 150 7.22 -1.85 -7.61
CA ASP A 150 6.26 -1.38 -6.61
C ASP A 150 5.28 -0.33 -7.13
N ASN A 151 4.66 -0.62 -8.27
CA ASN A 151 3.65 0.26 -8.89
C ASN A 151 2.41 0.49 -8.01
N GLN A 152 2.24 -0.31 -6.96
CA GLN A 152 1.15 -0.22 -5.99
C GLN A 152 1.49 0.61 -4.74
N GLY A 153 2.77 0.99 -4.55
CA GLY A 153 3.23 1.72 -3.38
C GLY A 153 3.25 0.90 -2.08
N VAL A 154 3.40 -0.43 -2.20
CA VAL A 154 3.38 -1.37 -1.05
C VAL A 154 4.54 -1.16 -0.08
N ARG A 155 5.64 -0.55 -0.53
CA ARG A 155 6.82 -0.31 0.33
C ARG A 155 6.50 0.53 1.57
N GLY A 156 5.55 1.48 1.46
CA GLY A 156 5.08 2.26 2.61
C GLY A 156 4.43 1.37 3.68
N GLN A 157 3.53 0.48 3.27
CA GLN A 157 2.90 -0.49 4.16
C GLN A 157 3.91 -1.48 4.77
N ALA A 158 4.89 -1.94 3.99
CA ALA A 158 5.94 -2.82 4.48
C ALA A 158 6.82 -2.12 5.54
N ILE A 159 7.16 -0.85 5.35
CA ILE A 159 7.90 -0.03 6.31
C ILE A 159 7.07 0.17 7.59
N LYS A 160 5.82 0.59 7.47
CA LYS A 160 4.89 0.78 8.59
C LYS A 160 4.75 -0.49 9.42
N THR A 161 4.55 -1.63 8.74
CA THR A 161 4.37 -2.92 9.42
C THR A 161 5.66 -3.38 10.12
N ALA A 162 6.83 -3.18 9.50
CA ALA A 162 8.11 -3.49 10.13
C ALA A 162 8.37 -2.65 11.39
N PHE A 163 7.95 -1.37 11.40
CA PHE A 163 7.98 -0.55 12.63
C PHE A 163 7.03 -1.09 13.70
N ALA A 164 5.80 -1.47 13.33
CA ALA A 164 4.84 -2.05 14.27
C ALA A 164 5.37 -3.35 14.91
N LEU A 165 6.16 -4.13 14.18
CA LEU A 165 6.85 -5.33 14.67
C LEU A 165 8.13 -5.03 15.47
N GLY A 166 8.59 -3.78 15.55
CA GLY A 166 9.86 -3.44 16.19
C GLY A 166 11.08 -3.93 15.42
N LEU A 167 11.02 -4.01 14.09
CA LEU A 167 12.05 -4.54 13.20
C LEU A 167 12.72 -3.45 12.34
N PRO A 168 13.47 -2.50 12.93
CA PRO A 168 14.11 -1.41 12.18
C PRO A 168 15.12 -1.90 11.12
N GLY A 169 15.66 -3.10 11.28
CA GLY A 169 16.50 -3.75 10.27
C GLY A 169 15.75 -4.06 8.98
N GLU A 170 14.49 -4.53 9.06
CA GLU A 170 13.64 -4.79 7.89
C GLU A 170 13.18 -3.48 7.24
N VAL A 171 12.94 -2.43 8.03
CA VAL A 171 12.69 -1.08 7.49
C VAL A 171 13.87 -0.65 6.60
N LEU A 172 15.11 -0.75 7.11
CA LEU A 172 16.30 -0.39 6.33
C LEU A 172 16.48 -1.24 5.07
N LYS A 173 16.16 -2.52 5.14
CA LYS A 173 16.23 -3.42 3.97
C LYS A 173 15.29 -2.92 2.87
N THR A 174 14.05 -2.59 3.22
CA THR A 174 13.08 -2.01 2.28
C THR A 174 13.55 -0.65 1.74
N CYS A 175 13.97 0.27 2.62
CA CYS A 175 14.51 1.57 2.20
C CYS A 175 15.75 1.47 1.31
N ASN A 176 16.62 0.47 1.51
CA ASN A 176 17.80 0.27 0.69
C ASN A 176 17.48 -0.31 -0.69
N LYS A 177 16.43 -1.12 -0.79
CA LYS A 177 15.91 -1.62 -2.06
C LYS A 177 15.42 -0.44 -2.94
N TYR A 178 14.79 0.56 -2.32
CA TYR A 178 14.25 1.76 -2.99
C TYR A 178 15.04 3.02 -2.64
N LYS A 179 16.38 2.95 -2.65
CA LYS A 179 17.28 4.01 -2.16
C LYS A 179 17.19 5.34 -2.93
N SER A 180 16.74 5.31 -4.18
CA SER A 180 16.54 6.50 -5.04
C SER A 180 15.13 7.08 -4.91
N ASP A 181 14.30 6.51 -4.05
CA ASP A 181 12.94 6.98 -3.81
C ASP A 181 12.93 8.27 -2.99
N SER A 182 12.01 9.17 -3.35
CA SER A 182 11.76 10.43 -2.65
C SER A 182 10.49 10.41 -1.79
N MET A 183 9.82 9.26 -1.68
CA MET A 183 8.61 9.13 -0.85
C MET A 183 8.96 9.31 0.63
N VAL A 184 8.08 10.00 1.35
CA VAL A 184 8.28 10.31 2.77
C VAL A 184 8.39 9.06 3.65
N ASP A 185 7.64 8.01 3.33
CA ASP A 185 7.72 6.72 4.03
C ASP A 185 9.14 6.13 3.99
N THR A 186 9.81 6.22 2.84
CA THR A 186 11.16 5.69 2.64
C THR A 186 12.21 6.60 3.27
N THR A 187 12.11 7.91 3.06
CA THR A 187 13.15 8.87 3.49
C THR A 187 13.14 9.08 5.02
N TYR A 188 11.98 9.39 5.60
CA TYR A 188 11.81 9.53 7.04
C TYR A 188 11.89 8.18 7.77
N GLY A 189 11.34 7.11 7.18
CA GLY A 189 11.45 5.76 7.71
C GLY A 189 12.89 5.30 7.84
N ARG A 190 13.75 5.59 6.84
CA ARG A 190 15.20 5.34 6.91
C ARG A 190 15.84 6.06 8.08
N ALA A 191 15.53 7.34 8.27
CA ALA A 191 16.12 8.15 9.35
C ALA A 191 15.73 7.59 10.72
N LEU A 192 14.45 7.29 10.95
CA LEU A 192 13.96 6.73 12.21
C LEU A 192 14.57 5.34 12.48
N ALA A 193 14.61 4.46 11.48
CA ALA A 193 15.18 3.13 11.64
C ALA A 193 16.68 3.16 11.99
N LEU A 194 17.46 4.05 11.35
CA LEU A 194 18.86 4.26 11.69
C LEU A 194 19.03 4.80 13.11
N PHE A 195 18.13 5.68 13.56
CA PHE A 195 18.11 6.21 14.90
C PHE A 195 17.85 5.10 15.93
N GLN A 196 16.81 4.28 15.72
CA GLN A 196 16.45 3.14 16.56
C GLN A 196 17.60 2.11 16.68
N LEU A 197 18.40 1.95 15.61
CA LEU A 197 19.57 1.08 15.60
C LEU A 197 20.83 1.71 16.22
N GLY A 198 20.72 2.91 16.80
CA GLY A 198 21.86 3.62 17.40
C GLY A 198 22.89 4.16 16.40
N ARG A 199 22.59 4.12 15.09
CA ARG A 199 23.49 4.59 14.02
C ARG A 199 23.37 6.12 13.85
N LYS A 200 23.66 6.88 14.91
CA LYS A 200 23.34 8.32 15.02
C LYS A 200 23.88 9.19 13.87
N ALA A 201 25.13 9.00 13.44
CA ALA A 201 25.69 9.81 12.34
C ALA A 201 24.96 9.57 11.01
N LEU A 202 24.61 8.30 10.69
CA LEU A 202 23.85 7.95 9.49
C LEU A 202 22.41 8.41 9.59
N ALA A 203 21.81 8.30 10.78
CA ALA A 203 20.44 8.79 11.04
C ALA A 203 20.36 10.30 10.82
N LYS A 204 21.34 11.08 11.33
CA LYS A 204 21.40 12.54 11.15
C LYS A 204 21.44 12.90 9.67
N LYS A 205 22.34 12.29 8.91
CA LYS A 205 22.44 12.52 7.45
C LYS A 205 21.14 12.15 6.73
N ALA A 206 20.57 10.98 7.03
CA ALA A 206 19.31 10.55 6.42
C ALA A 206 18.14 11.48 6.74
N LEU A 207 18.08 12.02 7.97
CA LEU A 207 17.05 12.96 8.37
C LEU A 207 17.23 14.34 7.71
N GLU A 208 18.46 14.83 7.58
CA GLU A 208 18.77 16.03 6.84
C GLU A 208 18.35 15.92 5.37
N ASP A 209 18.64 14.79 4.73
CA ASP A 209 18.20 14.50 3.37
C ASP A 209 16.67 14.44 3.25
N ALA A 210 15.97 13.83 4.22
CA ALA A 210 14.52 13.76 4.26
C ALA A 210 13.88 15.14 4.45
N ILE A 211 14.43 15.98 5.36
CA ILE A 211 13.97 17.36 5.60
C ILE A 211 14.20 18.23 4.37
N ASN A 212 15.31 18.06 3.65
CA ASN A 212 15.55 18.78 2.39
C ASN A 212 14.51 18.47 1.32
N LEU A 213 13.97 17.25 1.28
CA LEU A 213 12.94 16.82 0.34
C LEU A 213 11.53 17.27 0.77
N SER A 214 11.18 17.07 2.03
CA SER A 214 9.83 17.35 2.56
C SER A 214 9.90 17.92 3.99
N PRO A 215 10.25 19.21 4.17
CA PRO A 215 10.39 19.81 5.49
C PRO A 215 9.07 19.90 6.25
N LEU A 216 7.93 19.84 5.57
CA LEU A 216 6.62 19.89 6.20
C LEU A 216 6.34 18.64 7.05
N VAL A 217 6.91 17.48 6.71
CA VAL A 217 6.79 16.25 7.52
C VAL A 217 7.43 16.45 8.90
N ALA A 218 8.67 16.95 8.95
CA ALA A 218 9.33 17.23 10.24
C ALA A 218 8.55 18.25 11.07
N ARG A 219 8.01 19.30 10.43
CA ARG A 219 7.15 20.28 11.10
C ARG A 219 5.86 19.68 11.62
N GLU A 220 5.25 18.76 10.85
CA GLU A 220 4.02 18.07 11.25
C GLU A 220 4.29 17.16 12.46
N LEU A 221 5.35 16.34 12.43
CA LEU A 221 5.74 15.45 13.53
C LEU A 221 5.94 16.20 14.87
N LEU A 222 6.40 17.44 14.84
CA LEU A 222 6.70 18.25 16.02
C LEU A 222 5.51 19.06 16.56
N LYS A 223 4.34 18.98 15.91
CA LYS A 223 3.15 19.67 16.39
C LYS A 223 2.59 19.00 17.65
N LYS A 224 2.05 19.81 18.55
CA LYS A 224 1.26 19.35 19.71
C LYS A 224 -0.19 18.98 19.35
N ARG A 225 -0.70 19.53 18.26
CA ARG A 225 -2.06 19.29 17.74
C ARG A 225 -2.01 19.17 16.23
N HIS A 226 -2.56 18.11 15.72
CA HIS A 226 -2.63 17.80 14.30
C HIS A 226 -4.04 18.07 13.79
N THR A 227 -4.15 18.79 12.71
CA THR A 227 -5.43 19.14 12.10
C THR A 227 -5.39 18.83 10.61
N LEU A 228 -6.47 18.25 10.12
CA LEU A 228 -6.62 17.94 8.69
C LEU A 228 -6.44 19.24 7.87
N PRO A 229 -5.52 19.29 6.91
CA PRO A 229 -5.32 20.46 6.08
C PRO A 229 -6.58 20.81 5.28
N LYS A 230 -6.88 22.12 5.16
CA LYS A 230 -8.01 22.59 4.34
C LYS A 230 -7.67 22.48 2.85
N GLY A 231 -8.70 22.21 2.03
CA GLY A 231 -8.57 22.19 0.56
C GLY A 231 -7.96 20.90 0.01
N MET A 232 -7.94 19.81 0.80
CA MET A 232 -7.52 18.50 0.30
C MET A 232 -8.54 17.97 -0.70
N SER A 233 -8.04 17.39 -1.78
CA SER A 233 -8.86 16.70 -2.77
C SER A 233 -8.90 15.20 -2.45
N PRO A 234 -10.08 14.56 -2.30
CA PRO A 234 -10.16 13.14 -2.05
C PRO A 234 -9.40 12.32 -3.09
N GLY A 235 -8.60 11.36 -2.65
CA GLY A 235 -7.83 10.47 -3.53
C GLY A 235 -6.55 11.09 -4.12
N TYR A 236 -6.16 12.31 -3.73
CA TYR A 236 -4.93 12.97 -4.18
C TYR A 236 -4.07 13.37 -2.98
N VAL A 237 -2.75 13.25 -3.15
CA VAL A 237 -1.75 13.73 -2.20
C VAL A 237 -0.75 14.59 -2.95
N THR A 238 -0.46 15.78 -2.44
CA THR A 238 0.51 16.70 -3.01
C THR A 238 1.90 16.40 -2.46
N MET A 239 2.81 15.90 -3.28
CA MET A 239 4.20 15.64 -2.84
C MET A 239 4.84 16.93 -2.31
N GLY A 240 5.44 16.84 -1.13
CA GLY A 240 5.97 18.00 -0.39
C GLY A 240 4.88 18.90 0.21
N GLY A 241 3.60 18.51 0.11
CA GLY A 241 2.45 19.27 0.60
C GLY A 241 2.13 19.03 2.08
N LYS A 242 1.18 19.85 2.59
CA LYS A 242 0.68 19.69 3.97
C LYS A 242 -0.14 18.42 4.16
N ASP A 243 -0.81 17.97 3.12
CA ASP A 243 -1.58 16.74 3.04
C ASP A 243 -0.67 15.51 3.15
N GLU A 244 0.44 15.46 2.40
CA GLU A 244 1.44 14.40 2.54
C GLU A 244 2.01 14.34 3.96
N ALA A 245 2.36 15.50 4.51
CA ALA A 245 2.91 15.59 5.86
C ALA A 245 1.91 15.11 6.92
N TYR A 246 0.65 15.47 6.79
CA TYR A 246 -0.42 15.05 7.69
C TYR A 246 -0.66 13.54 7.60
N TYR A 247 -0.75 12.98 6.39
CA TYR A 247 -0.93 11.54 6.20
C TYR A 247 0.27 10.74 6.70
N TYR A 248 1.50 11.22 6.48
CA TYR A 248 2.68 10.58 7.05
C TYR A 248 2.62 10.53 8.59
N TRP A 249 2.27 11.66 9.24
CA TRP A 249 2.08 11.68 10.68
C TRP A 249 0.98 10.71 11.12
N GLN A 250 -0.16 10.72 10.47
CA GLN A 250 -1.28 9.82 10.77
C GLN A 250 -0.87 8.35 10.67
N ASP A 251 -0.07 8.01 9.68
CA ASP A 251 0.31 6.63 9.39
C ASP A 251 1.53 6.15 10.19
N GLN A 252 2.49 7.03 10.49
CA GLN A 252 3.78 6.64 11.06
C GLN A 252 4.25 7.53 12.23
N GLY A 253 3.52 8.58 12.59
CA GLY A 253 3.89 9.51 13.67
C GLY A 253 4.07 8.81 15.02
N GLU A 254 3.23 7.82 15.31
CA GLU A 254 3.30 7.04 16.56
C GLU A 254 4.66 6.35 16.76
N PHE A 255 5.35 5.94 15.68
CA PHE A 255 6.66 5.29 15.79
C PHE A 255 7.75 6.29 16.18
N TRP A 256 7.62 7.56 15.77
CA TRP A 256 8.47 8.65 16.23
C TRP A 256 8.20 8.97 17.71
N GLU A 257 6.94 9.06 18.11
CA GLU A 257 6.52 9.34 19.50
C GLU A 257 6.95 8.23 20.46
N LYS A 258 6.81 6.96 20.05
CA LYS A 258 7.21 5.80 20.85
C LYS A 258 8.72 5.56 20.90
N THR A 259 9.52 6.23 20.05
CA THR A 259 10.96 6.08 20.02
C THR A 259 11.60 7.17 20.92
N PRO A 260 12.19 6.84 22.08
CA PRO A 260 12.75 7.82 22.99
C PRO A 260 13.80 8.71 22.32
N GLY A 261 13.62 10.04 22.38
CA GLY A 261 14.53 11.03 21.82
C GLY A 261 14.41 11.26 20.31
N ALA A 262 13.49 10.57 19.60
CA ALA A 262 13.39 10.71 18.14
C ALA A 262 12.75 12.05 17.72
N LEU A 263 11.78 12.56 18.48
CA LEU A 263 11.18 13.88 18.20
C LEU A 263 12.15 15.01 18.49
N GLU A 264 12.92 14.93 19.59
CA GLU A 264 13.98 15.88 19.92
C GLU A 264 15.04 15.90 18.81
N PHE A 265 15.48 14.72 18.38
CA PHE A 265 16.41 14.56 17.26
C PHE A 265 15.86 15.17 15.95
N CYS A 266 14.56 15.01 15.68
CA CYS A 266 13.90 15.62 14.54
C CYS A 266 13.88 17.16 14.66
N GLY A 267 13.60 17.69 15.86
CA GLY A 267 13.58 19.12 16.14
C GLY A 267 14.96 19.78 15.98
N GLU A 268 16.00 19.13 16.46
CA GLU A 268 17.39 19.59 16.30
C GLU A 268 17.79 19.66 14.82
N ALA A 269 17.49 18.63 14.05
CA ALA A 269 17.78 18.58 12.63
C ALA A 269 17.02 19.66 11.85
N LEU A 270 15.74 19.86 12.16
CA LEU A 270 14.91 20.88 11.52
C LEU A 270 15.40 22.31 11.83
N SER A 271 15.87 22.57 13.07
CA SER A 271 16.39 23.90 13.45
C SER A 271 17.66 24.28 12.69
N GLN A 272 18.45 23.30 12.25
CA GLN A 272 19.66 23.48 11.45
C GLN A 272 19.37 23.58 9.95
N HIS A 273 18.14 23.26 9.54
CA HIS A 273 17.74 23.31 8.14
C HIS A 273 17.54 24.75 7.67
N ARG A 274 18.37 25.21 6.72
CA ARG A 274 18.18 26.50 6.03
C ARG A 274 17.10 26.31 4.96
N GLU A 275 15.99 27.01 5.07
CA GLU A 275 14.92 27.00 4.07
C GLU A 275 15.46 27.40 2.69
N LYS A 276 15.59 26.43 1.82
CA LYS A 276 15.64 26.71 0.37
C LYS A 276 14.19 26.93 -0.06
N THR A 277 13.90 28.08 -0.70
CA THR A 277 12.57 28.41 -1.26
C THR A 277 12.01 27.21 -2.03
N PRO A 278 10.83 26.66 -1.67
CA PRO A 278 10.34 25.45 -2.29
C PRO A 278 9.87 25.72 -3.73
N THR A 279 10.46 25.05 -4.69
CA THR A 279 9.81 24.83 -6.00
C THR A 279 8.84 23.64 -5.85
N ALA A 280 7.59 23.93 -5.52
CA ALA A 280 6.54 22.92 -5.46
C ALA A 280 6.33 22.30 -6.85
N LYS A 281 6.67 21.02 -7.01
CA LYS A 281 6.22 20.22 -8.17
C LYS A 281 4.95 19.48 -7.76
N ILE A 282 3.83 19.89 -8.34
CA ILE A 282 2.53 19.23 -8.15
C ILE A 282 2.47 18.02 -9.09
N PHE A 283 2.48 16.82 -8.54
CA PHE A 283 2.17 15.58 -9.27
C PHE A 283 0.91 14.97 -8.67
N PRO A 284 -0.17 14.78 -9.43
CA PRO A 284 -1.35 14.08 -8.93
C PRO A 284 -1.07 12.58 -8.79
N PHE A 285 -1.17 12.06 -7.57
CA PHE A 285 -1.11 10.63 -7.29
C PHE A 285 -2.55 10.14 -7.05
N ARG A 286 -3.04 9.19 -7.87
CA ARG A 286 -4.30 8.49 -7.60
C ARG A 286 -4.00 7.35 -6.62
N ARG A 287 -4.68 7.37 -5.48
CA ARG A 287 -4.81 6.22 -4.59
C ARG A 287 -5.90 5.28 -5.07
#